data_621945e170f01f254969d35ce0e44b4b
#
_entry.id   621945e170f01f254969d35ce0e44b4b
#
_cell.length_a   1.000
_cell.length_b   1.000
_cell.length_c   1.000
_cell.angle_alpha   90.00
_cell.angle_beta   90.00
_cell.angle_gamma   90.00
#
_symmetry.space_group_name_H-M   'P 1'
#
loop_
_entity.id
_entity.type
_entity.pdbx_description
1 polymer ?
#
loop_
_entity_poly.entity_id
_entity_poly.type
_entity_poly.pdbx_seq_one_letter_code
_entity_poly.pdbx_strand_id
1 'polypeptide(L)'
;MTTQRKAYRASILHSVADPKDVGIDESYDYFEDGVLVVENGHVVDLGHVDEVLARQPKTLEVKEYKDKLITSGFIDTHIHYPQTGMIASYGEQLLDWLENYTFPEEKRFKNPVYAHKVAKLFLDELASNGTTTALVFGTVHKESVNVFFEEAEKRNLRMIAGKVLMDRNAPDYLTDTPESGYADSKELIEKWHNRSRLLYAVTPRFAPTSTPEQLATVGKLLEEYPDVYMHTHLSENEKEIEWVKELFPERDSYLDVYDHYGLLHKRSVFAHGIHLSDCECKRLADTESAIAFCPTSNLFLGSGLFRLPEMEEHGIRVGMGTDVGAGTSFSILQTMSEAYKIMQLQQEKLHPAKSLFLATLGGARSLHLEDKIGNLEVGKEADFVVLDLHATQLMRFRMEQTTKLEEKLFVLMSLGDDRTVSETYIYGEKAYDVNFKDYKKLVS
;
A
#
# COMPACT_ATOMS: atom_id res chain seq x y z
N MET A 1 -15.33 12.89 27.34
CA MET A 1 -15.52 11.56 26.72
C MET A 1 -14.85 10.57 27.65
N THR A 2 -15.56 9.56 28.13
CA THR A 2 -14.94 8.50 28.94
C THR A 2 -13.99 7.72 28.02
N THR A 3 -12.72 7.74 28.32
CA THR A 3 -11.68 6.96 27.64
C THR A 3 -12.02 5.47 27.77
N GLN A 4 -12.50 4.85 26.72
CA GLN A 4 -12.85 3.43 26.75
C GLN A 4 -11.60 2.64 26.31
N ARG A 5 -10.98 1.97 27.28
CA ARG A 5 -9.90 1.01 27.03
C ARG A 5 -10.52 -0.31 26.57
N LYS A 6 -9.99 -0.89 25.49
CA LYS A 6 -10.43 -2.15 24.90
C LYS A 6 -9.25 -3.12 24.89
N ALA A 7 -9.50 -4.40 25.12
CA ALA A 7 -8.47 -5.44 25.04
C ALA A 7 -8.90 -6.58 24.11
N TYR A 8 -7.92 -7.13 23.41
CA TYR A 8 -8.10 -8.20 22.43
C TYR A 8 -7.10 -9.31 22.72
N ARG A 9 -7.61 -10.53 22.95
CA ARG A 9 -6.78 -11.72 23.21
C ARG A 9 -6.81 -12.66 22.03
N ALA A 10 -5.64 -13.04 21.53
CA ALA A 10 -5.42 -13.94 20.40
C ALA A 10 -3.96 -14.41 20.39
N SER A 11 -3.59 -15.24 19.41
CA SER A 11 -2.19 -15.26 18.96
C SER A 11 -1.88 -13.90 18.32
N ILE A 12 -0.76 -13.27 18.68
CA ILE A 12 -0.39 -11.94 18.17
C ILE A 12 1.01 -12.02 17.57
N LEU A 13 1.16 -11.50 16.35
CA LEU A 13 2.44 -11.40 15.64
C LEU A 13 2.59 -10.03 15.02
N HIS A 14 3.72 -9.38 15.25
CA HIS A 14 4.06 -8.16 14.50
C HIS A 14 5.55 -8.07 14.23
N SER A 15 5.92 -7.45 13.10
CA SER A 15 7.31 -7.19 12.73
C SER A 15 7.90 -6.09 13.63
N VAL A 16 9.12 -6.29 14.11
CA VAL A 16 9.86 -5.28 14.91
C VAL A 16 11.11 -4.78 14.19
N ALA A 17 11.68 -5.57 13.28
CA ALA A 17 12.84 -5.21 12.48
C ALA A 17 12.79 -5.87 11.10
N ASP A 18 13.68 -5.46 10.20
CA ASP A 18 13.87 -6.16 8.94
C ASP A 18 14.64 -7.47 9.19
N PRO A 19 14.10 -8.62 8.73
CA PRO A 19 14.81 -9.90 8.83
C PRO A 19 16.22 -9.91 8.21
N LYS A 20 16.47 -9.05 7.22
CA LYS A 20 17.79 -8.87 6.61
C LYS A 20 18.82 -8.34 7.62
N ASP A 21 18.41 -7.42 8.48
CA ASP A 21 19.32 -6.71 9.40
C ASP A 21 19.61 -7.51 10.67
N VAL A 22 18.61 -8.25 11.19
CA VAL A 22 18.69 -8.90 12.51
C VAL A 22 18.54 -10.43 12.45
N GLY A 23 18.19 -10.98 11.30
CA GLY A 23 17.81 -12.39 11.17
C GLY A 23 16.31 -12.64 11.42
N ILE A 24 15.85 -13.85 11.07
CA ILE A 24 14.42 -14.17 11.09
C ILE A 24 13.85 -14.11 12.51
N ASP A 25 14.50 -14.77 13.46
CA ASP A 25 13.96 -14.97 14.83
C ASP A 25 13.88 -13.66 15.64
N GLU A 26 14.70 -12.68 15.32
CA GLU A 26 14.75 -11.37 15.98
C GLU A 26 13.94 -10.29 15.23
N SER A 27 13.30 -10.64 14.12
CA SER A 27 12.59 -9.69 13.26
C SER A 27 11.12 -9.46 13.61
N TYR A 28 10.57 -10.26 14.50
CA TYR A 28 9.18 -10.19 14.95
C TYR A 28 9.01 -10.57 16.42
N ASP A 29 7.98 -10.03 17.05
CA ASP A 29 7.47 -10.52 18.34
C ASP A 29 6.26 -11.42 18.09
N TYR A 30 6.23 -12.58 18.73
CA TYR A 30 5.13 -13.53 18.68
C TYR A 30 4.67 -13.92 20.08
N PHE A 31 3.39 -13.70 20.35
CA PHE A 31 2.71 -14.10 21.58
C PHE A 31 1.65 -15.14 21.22
N GLU A 32 1.90 -16.41 21.56
CA GLU A 32 0.95 -17.51 21.24
C GLU A 32 -0.41 -17.29 21.92
N ASP A 33 -0.40 -16.76 23.13
CA ASP A 33 -1.56 -16.28 23.87
C ASP A 33 -1.26 -14.85 24.36
N GLY A 34 -1.52 -13.88 23.51
CA GLY A 34 -1.21 -12.49 23.72
C GLY A 34 -2.45 -11.64 23.99
N VAL A 35 -2.23 -10.47 24.56
CA VAL A 35 -3.25 -9.42 24.72
C VAL A 35 -2.74 -8.11 24.16
N LEU A 36 -3.51 -7.53 23.26
CA LEU A 36 -3.36 -6.17 22.74
C LEU A 36 -4.35 -5.26 23.46
N VAL A 37 -3.86 -4.19 24.08
CA VAL A 37 -4.71 -3.19 24.75
C VAL A 37 -4.66 -1.87 23.99
N VAL A 38 -5.83 -1.36 23.66
CA VAL A 38 -6.02 -0.13 22.87
C VAL A 38 -6.77 0.90 23.70
N GLU A 39 -6.31 2.15 23.65
CA GLU A 39 -6.98 3.30 24.27
C GLU A 39 -6.82 4.54 23.37
N ASN A 40 -7.92 5.24 23.09
CA ASN A 40 -7.91 6.45 22.25
C ASN A 40 -7.26 6.26 20.88
N GLY A 41 -7.44 5.10 20.26
CA GLY A 41 -6.88 4.79 18.94
C GLY A 41 -5.40 4.39 18.93
N HIS A 42 -4.76 4.25 20.10
CA HIS A 42 -3.35 3.86 20.20
C HIS A 42 -3.20 2.57 20.99
N VAL A 43 -2.14 1.84 20.68
CA VAL A 43 -1.68 0.70 21.48
C VAL A 43 -1.10 1.23 22.79
N VAL A 44 -1.61 0.75 23.93
CA VAL A 44 -1.15 1.16 25.26
C VAL A 44 -0.50 0.04 26.05
N ASP A 45 -0.73 -1.22 25.66
CA ASP A 45 -0.06 -2.39 26.26
C ASP A 45 -0.12 -3.56 25.26
N LEU A 46 0.91 -4.41 25.26
CA LEU A 46 1.01 -5.61 24.42
C LEU A 46 1.94 -6.61 25.11
N GLY A 47 1.63 -7.89 25.00
CA GLY A 47 2.48 -8.96 25.54
C GLY A 47 1.70 -10.23 25.85
N HIS A 48 2.34 -11.12 26.63
CA HIS A 48 1.71 -12.35 27.11
C HIS A 48 0.50 -12.06 28.02
N VAL A 49 -0.53 -12.88 27.90
CA VAL A 49 -1.84 -12.68 28.57
C VAL A 49 -1.70 -12.45 30.08
N ASP A 50 -0.93 -13.26 30.78
CA ASP A 50 -0.79 -13.17 32.23
C ASP A 50 -0.11 -11.86 32.66
N GLU A 51 0.90 -11.42 31.91
CA GLU A 51 1.64 -10.18 32.19
C GLU A 51 0.80 -8.96 31.92
N VAL A 52 0.14 -8.90 30.76
CA VAL A 52 -0.68 -7.74 30.35
C VAL A 52 -1.87 -7.62 31.30
N LEU A 53 -2.64 -8.70 31.54
CA LEU A 53 -3.82 -8.64 32.39
C LEU A 53 -3.49 -8.32 33.86
N ALA A 54 -2.32 -8.71 34.33
CA ALA A 54 -1.86 -8.33 35.68
C ALA A 54 -1.67 -6.80 35.86
N ARG A 55 -1.38 -6.09 34.76
CA ARG A 55 -1.20 -4.63 34.73
C ARG A 55 -2.50 -3.87 34.50
N GLN A 56 -3.59 -4.56 34.11
CA GLN A 56 -4.85 -3.93 33.74
C GLN A 56 -5.88 -3.95 34.86
N PRO A 57 -6.85 -3.02 34.87
CA PRO A 57 -7.99 -3.08 35.77
C PRO A 57 -8.80 -4.37 35.57
N LYS A 58 -9.25 -4.99 36.66
CA LYS A 58 -10.07 -6.22 36.60
C LYS A 58 -11.42 -6.05 35.87
N THR A 59 -11.84 -4.82 35.64
CA THR A 59 -13.07 -4.45 34.92
C THR A 59 -12.87 -4.30 33.42
N LEU A 60 -11.62 -4.47 32.91
CA LEU A 60 -11.32 -4.38 31.50
C LEU A 60 -12.00 -5.54 30.76
N GLU A 61 -12.87 -5.22 29.82
CA GLU A 61 -13.45 -6.21 28.92
C GLU A 61 -12.41 -6.69 27.90
N VAL A 62 -12.26 -8.03 27.82
CA VAL A 62 -11.34 -8.67 26.89
C VAL A 62 -12.16 -9.39 25.83
N LYS A 63 -11.99 -9.00 24.57
CA LYS A 63 -12.55 -9.73 23.43
C LYS A 63 -11.58 -10.85 23.05
N GLU A 64 -12.04 -12.10 23.13
CA GLU A 64 -11.23 -13.26 22.80
C GLU A 64 -11.46 -13.73 21.35
N TYR A 65 -10.37 -14.05 20.66
CA TYR A 65 -10.34 -14.60 19.32
C TYR A 65 -9.65 -15.97 19.33
N LYS A 66 -10.47 -17.00 19.37
CA LYS A 66 -9.97 -18.37 19.31
C LYS A 66 -9.54 -18.73 17.89
N ASP A 67 -8.40 -19.40 17.75
CA ASP A 67 -7.84 -19.89 16.48
C ASP A 67 -7.61 -18.77 15.43
N LYS A 68 -7.35 -17.55 15.90
CA LYS A 68 -7.08 -16.38 15.06
C LYS A 68 -5.73 -15.75 15.40
N LEU A 69 -5.20 -15.02 14.42
CA LEU A 69 -3.96 -14.27 14.55
C LEU A 69 -4.28 -12.77 14.42
N ILE A 70 -3.84 -11.99 15.39
CA ILE A 70 -3.80 -10.52 15.26
C ILE A 70 -2.42 -10.12 14.71
N THR A 71 -2.42 -9.29 13.68
CA THR A 71 -1.21 -8.60 13.19
C THR A 71 -1.52 -7.14 12.90
N SER A 72 -0.49 -6.30 12.70
CA SER A 72 -0.71 -4.91 12.28
C SER A 72 -1.46 -4.87 10.94
N GLY A 73 -2.21 -3.80 10.70
CA GLY A 73 -2.90 -3.58 9.45
C GLY A 73 -1.93 -3.58 8.27
N PHE A 74 -2.37 -4.13 7.14
CA PHE A 74 -1.56 -4.15 5.93
C PHE A 74 -1.41 -2.74 5.34
N ILE A 75 -0.27 -2.52 4.68
CA ILE A 75 0.09 -1.27 4.03
C ILE A 75 0.31 -1.54 2.55
N ASP A 76 -0.48 -0.86 1.71
CA ASP A 76 -0.38 -0.92 0.26
C ASP A 76 0.36 0.31 -0.26
N THR A 77 1.58 0.12 -0.75
CA THR A 77 2.44 1.23 -1.17
C THR A 77 2.21 1.70 -2.61
N HIS A 78 1.29 1.05 -3.34
CA HIS A 78 0.89 1.47 -4.68
C HIS A 78 -0.42 0.80 -5.12
N ILE A 79 -1.46 1.61 -5.35
CA ILE A 79 -2.78 1.15 -5.79
C ILE A 79 -3.56 2.27 -6.49
N HIS A 80 -4.42 1.94 -7.46
CA HIS A 80 -5.24 2.90 -8.21
C HIS A 80 -6.73 2.77 -7.89
N TYR A 81 -7.30 3.71 -7.13
CA TYR A 81 -8.73 3.64 -6.85
C TYR A 81 -9.62 3.79 -8.08
N PRO A 82 -9.24 4.60 -9.10
CA PRO A 82 -10.08 4.73 -10.30
C PRO A 82 -10.16 3.46 -11.14
N GLN A 83 -9.21 2.56 -11.00
CA GLN A 83 -9.15 1.32 -11.79
C GLN A 83 -9.93 0.16 -11.17
N THR A 84 -10.58 0.37 -10.03
CA THR A 84 -11.43 -0.63 -9.37
C THR A 84 -12.50 -1.19 -10.31
N GLY A 85 -13.10 -0.34 -11.16
CA GLY A 85 -14.18 -0.73 -12.08
C GLY A 85 -13.73 -1.58 -13.27
N MET A 86 -12.42 -1.71 -13.50
CA MET A 86 -11.85 -2.46 -14.61
C MET A 86 -10.87 -3.55 -14.17
N ILE A 87 -10.79 -3.84 -12.89
CA ILE A 87 -9.97 -4.94 -12.37
C ILE A 87 -10.25 -6.23 -13.11
N ALA A 88 -9.21 -7.02 -13.40
CA ALA A 88 -9.29 -8.25 -14.18
C ALA A 88 -9.79 -8.08 -15.65
N SER A 89 -9.65 -6.88 -16.23
CA SER A 89 -9.82 -6.70 -17.67
C SER A 89 -8.74 -7.47 -18.43
N TYR A 90 -9.09 -8.02 -19.58
CA TYR A 90 -8.18 -8.89 -20.32
C TYR A 90 -6.86 -8.19 -20.65
N GLY A 91 -5.77 -8.74 -20.11
CA GLY A 91 -4.45 -8.11 -20.17
C GLY A 91 -3.79 -8.25 -21.55
N GLU A 92 -3.25 -7.15 -22.03
CA GLU A 92 -2.27 -7.05 -23.08
C GLU A 92 -0.99 -6.44 -22.47
N GLN A 93 -0.03 -6.00 -23.30
CA GLN A 93 1.11 -5.25 -22.78
C GLN A 93 0.67 -3.87 -22.26
N LEU A 94 1.44 -3.30 -21.35
CA LEU A 94 1.11 -2.09 -20.59
C LEU A 94 0.47 -0.98 -21.42
N LEU A 95 1.08 -0.57 -22.53
CA LEU A 95 0.63 0.61 -23.29
C LEU A 95 -0.75 0.36 -23.96
N ASP A 96 -0.96 -0.83 -24.53
CA ASP A 96 -2.25 -1.21 -25.14
C ASP A 96 -3.33 -1.32 -24.07
N TRP A 97 -2.99 -1.83 -22.89
CA TRP A 97 -3.91 -1.97 -21.76
C TRP A 97 -4.36 -0.61 -21.22
N LEU A 98 -3.46 0.38 -21.17
CA LEU A 98 -3.79 1.77 -20.77
C LEU A 98 -4.83 2.37 -21.71
N GLU A 99 -4.67 2.22 -23.04
CA GLU A 99 -5.57 2.79 -24.03
C GLU A 99 -6.94 2.09 -24.05
N ASN A 100 -6.95 0.76 -23.96
CA ASN A 100 -8.15 -0.02 -24.12
C ASN A 100 -9.06 -0.04 -22.89
N TYR A 101 -8.49 0.04 -21.68
CA TYR A 101 -9.24 -0.15 -20.45
C TYR A 101 -9.08 1.03 -19.47
N THR A 102 -7.86 1.45 -19.19
CA THR A 102 -7.58 2.41 -18.13
C THR A 102 -8.14 3.80 -18.44
N PHE A 103 -7.79 4.38 -19.58
CA PHE A 103 -8.24 5.72 -19.93
C PHE A 103 -9.77 5.83 -20.10
N PRO A 104 -10.47 4.86 -20.73
CA PRO A 104 -11.92 4.85 -20.75
C PRO A 104 -12.59 4.82 -19.39
N GLU A 105 -12.03 4.08 -18.42
CA GLU A 105 -12.57 4.03 -17.07
C GLU A 105 -12.28 5.32 -16.30
N GLU A 106 -11.04 5.83 -16.32
CA GLU A 106 -10.65 7.05 -15.61
C GLU A 106 -11.43 8.29 -16.08
N LYS A 107 -11.84 8.36 -17.37
CA LYS A 107 -12.73 9.40 -17.91
C LYS A 107 -14.02 9.57 -17.11
N ARG A 108 -14.56 8.46 -16.57
CA ARG A 108 -15.84 8.47 -15.83
C ARG A 108 -15.76 9.26 -14.52
N PHE A 109 -14.56 9.44 -13.98
CA PHE A 109 -14.30 10.13 -12.72
C PHE A 109 -14.42 11.66 -12.81
N LYS A 110 -14.65 12.21 -14.01
CA LYS A 110 -15.14 13.56 -14.19
C LYS A 110 -16.52 13.77 -13.54
N ASN A 111 -17.30 12.70 -13.39
CA ASN A 111 -18.57 12.72 -12.68
C ASN A 111 -18.33 12.44 -11.18
N PRO A 112 -18.53 13.44 -10.28
CA PRO A 112 -18.27 13.28 -8.86
C PRO A 112 -19.17 12.22 -8.17
N VAL A 113 -20.38 11.98 -8.69
CA VAL A 113 -21.27 10.93 -8.16
C VAL A 113 -20.68 9.54 -8.44
N TYR A 114 -20.11 9.34 -9.63
CA TYR A 114 -19.42 8.10 -9.97
C TYR A 114 -18.15 7.92 -9.14
N ALA A 115 -17.33 8.97 -9.04
CA ALA A 115 -16.13 8.98 -8.22
C ALA A 115 -16.44 8.64 -6.75
N HIS A 116 -17.52 9.21 -6.18
CA HIS A 116 -17.95 8.92 -4.83
C HIS A 116 -18.35 7.44 -4.61
N LYS A 117 -19.12 6.89 -5.57
CA LYS A 117 -19.51 5.48 -5.54
C LYS A 117 -18.29 4.56 -5.53
N VAL A 118 -17.32 4.81 -6.40
CA VAL A 118 -16.12 3.98 -6.50
C VAL A 118 -15.20 4.19 -5.30
N ALA A 119 -15.02 5.44 -4.80
CA ALA A 119 -14.23 5.69 -3.60
C ALA A 119 -14.76 4.93 -2.38
N LYS A 120 -16.09 4.91 -2.20
CA LYS A 120 -16.73 4.15 -1.12
C LYS A 120 -16.45 2.66 -1.25
N LEU A 121 -16.69 2.08 -2.43
CA LEU A 121 -16.42 0.66 -2.69
C LEU A 121 -14.94 0.32 -2.46
N PHE A 122 -14.03 1.12 -3.02
CA PHE A 122 -12.59 0.92 -2.91
C PHE A 122 -12.12 0.90 -1.45
N LEU A 123 -12.56 1.87 -0.63
CA LEU A 123 -12.18 1.95 0.78
C LEU A 123 -12.80 0.82 1.61
N ASP A 124 -14.01 0.37 1.26
CA ASP A 124 -14.63 -0.79 1.88
C ASP A 124 -13.89 -2.09 1.50
N GLU A 125 -13.40 -2.22 0.25
CA GLU A 125 -12.57 -3.35 -0.20
C GLU A 125 -11.19 -3.35 0.49
N LEU A 126 -10.52 -2.20 0.66
CA LEU A 126 -9.28 -2.13 1.44
C LEU A 126 -9.50 -2.68 2.86
N ALA A 127 -10.55 -2.21 3.54
CA ALA A 127 -10.85 -2.67 4.90
C ALA A 127 -11.19 -4.17 4.94
N SER A 128 -11.95 -4.69 3.96
CA SER A 128 -12.29 -6.13 3.89
C SER A 128 -11.09 -7.03 3.61
N ASN A 129 -10.01 -6.48 3.06
CA ASN A 129 -8.75 -7.17 2.81
C ASN A 129 -7.67 -6.87 3.88
N GLY A 130 -8.02 -6.16 4.96
CA GLY A 130 -7.11 -5.88 6.08
C GLY A 130 -6.13 -4.73 5.82
N THR A 131 -6.27 -4.00 4.72
CA THR A 131 -5.43 -2.85 4.39
C THR A 131 -5.94 -1.61 5.11
N THR A 132 -5.12 -1.01 5.96
CA THR A 132 -5.45 0.15 6.79
C THR A 132 -4.79 1.44 6.33
N THR A 133 -3.72 1.31 5.56
CA THR A 133 -2.96 2.42 4.96
C THR A 133 -2.66 2.12 3.50
N ALA A 134 -2.84 3.09 2.62
CA ALA A 134 -2.49 2.96 1.21
C ALA A 134 -1.95 4.25 0.61
N LEU A 135 -1.03 4.10 -0.37
CA LEU A 135 -0.57 5.18 -1.25
C LEU A 135 -1.27 5.02 -2.60
N VAL A 136 -2.16 5.97 -2.93
CA VAL A 136 -3.24 5.81 -3.89
C VAL A 136 -3.12 6.78 -5.07
N PHE A 137 -3.11 6.25 -6.28
CA PHE A 137 -3.32 7.04 -7.49
C PHE A 137 -4.78 7.48 -7.62
N GLY A 138 -5.01 8.78 -7.82
CA GLY A 138 -6.30 9.34 -8.22
C GLY A 138 -6.47 9.40 -9.74
N THR A 139 -7.19 10.41 -10.23
CA THR A 139 -7.27 10.78 -11.66
C THR A 139 -6.80 12.22 -11.86
N VAL A 140 -6.77 12.68 -13.12
CA VAL A 140 -6.51 14.09 -13.45
C VAL A 140 -7.61 15.04 -12.93
N HIS A 141 -8.79 14.51 -12.61
CA HIS A 141 -9.93 15.31 -12.15
C HIS A 141 -9.83 15.59 -10.64
N LYS A 142 -9.57 16.85 -10.28
CA LYS A 142 -9.44 17.30 -8.88
C LYS A 142 -10.58 16.83 -7.97
N GLU A 143 -11.83 16.87 -8.47
CA GLU A 143 -13.00 16.49 -7.69
C GLU A 143 -13.01 15.01 -7.31
N SER A 144 -12.42 14.13 -8.14
CA SER A 144 -12.30 12.71 -7.79
C SER A 144 -11.40 12.48 -6.57
N VAL A 145 -10.36 13.28 -6.42
CA VAL A 145 -9.43 13.24 -5.28
C VAL A 145 -10.07 13.85 -4.03
N ASN A 146 -10.81 14.95 -4.19
CA ASN A 146 -11.60 15.54 -3.10
C ASN A 146 -12.56 14.52 -2.50
N VAL A 147 -13.36 13.87 -3.33
CA VAL A 147 -14.34 12.84 -2.93
C VAL A 147 -13.66 11.67 -2.24
N PHE A 148 -12.52 11.22 -2.76
CA PHE A 148 -11.74 10.15 -2.14
C PHE A 148 -11.32 10.52 -0.71
N PHE A 149 -10.74 11.69 -0.51
CA PHE A 149 -10.31 12.14 0.81
C PHE A 149 -11.49 12.36 1.77
N GLU A 150 -12.63 12.88 1.29
CA GLU A 150 -13.83 13.03 2.10
C GLU A 150 -14.35 11.68 2.63
N GLU A 151 -14.32 10.63 1.80
CA GLU A 151 -14.71 9.29 2.22
C GLU A 151 -13.67 8.62 3.15
N ALA A 152 -12.38 8.84 2.91
CA ALA A 152 -11.31 8.35 3.77
C ALA A 152 -11.34 9.01 5.16
N GLU A 153 -11.59 10.34 5.23
CA GLU A 153 -11.71 11.08 6.49
C GLU A 153 -12.88 10.56 7.36
N LYS A 154 -14.05 10.30 6.75
CA LYS A 154 -15.22 9.74 7.46
C LYS A 154 -14.93 8.39 8.12
N ARG A 155 -14.00 7.63 7.54
CA ARG A 155 -13.59 6.31 8.03
C ARG A 155 -12.35 6.35 8.93
N ASN A 156 -11.79 7.56 9.15
CA ASN A 156 -10.54 7.76 9.87
C ASN A 156 -9.37 6.92 9.32
N LEU A 157 -9.36 6.65 8.02
CA LEU A 157 -8.32 5.91 7.34
C LEU A 157 -7.03 6.74 7.20
N ARG A 158 -5.87 6.06 7.23
CA ARG A 158 -4.59 6.68 6.90
C ARG A 158 -4.33 6.49 5.40
N MET A 159 -4.71 7.50 4.61
CA MET A 159 -4.56 7.46 3.15
C MET A 159 -3.61 8.56 2.68
N ILE A 160 -2.76 8.19 1.73
CA ILE A 160 -1.91 9.11 0.98
C ILE A 160 -2.41 9.07 -0.45
N ALA A 161 -2.81 10.20 -1.03
CA ALA A 161 -3.34 10.22 -2.39
C ALA A 161 -3.00 11.51 -3.11
N GLY A 162 -3.10 11.51 -4.42
CA GLY A 162 -2.87 12.71 -5.22
C GLY A 162 -3.62 12.72 -6.54
N LYS A 163 -3.78 13.94 -7.07
CA LYS A 163 -4.26 14.16 -8.42
C LYS A 163 -3.18 13.75 -9.41
N VAL A 164 -3.54 12.93 -10.37
CA VAL A 164 -2.65 12.55 -11.48
C VAL A 164 -2.37 13.76 -12.37
N LEU A 165 -1.11 13.91 -12.75
CA LEU A 165 -0.63 14.93 -13.69
C LEU A 165 -0.28 14.26 -15.01
N MET A 166 -0.92 14.71 -16.09
CA MET A 166 -0.66 14.32 -17.48
C MET A 166 -0.98 15.48 -18.39
N ASP A 167 -0.03 15.91 -19.22
CA ASP A 167 -0.21 17.01 -20.16
C ASP A 167 0.17 16.67 -21.61
N ARG A 168 0.61 15.42 -21.85
CA ARG A 168 0.88 14.87 -23.20
C ARG A 168 0.63 13.35 -23.24
N ASN A 169 0.61 12.79 -24.45
CA ASN A 169 0.54 11.36 -24.73
C ASN A 169 -0.59 10.64 -23.97
N ALA A 170 -1.70 11.34 -23.75
CA ALA A 170 -2.92 10.86 -23.16
C ALA A 170 -4.12 11.47 -23.89
N PRO A 171 -5.33 10.89 -23.82
CA PRO A 171 -6.51 11.48 -24.43
C PRO A 171 -6.81 12.88 -23.87
N ASP A 172 -7.30 13.79 -24.71
CA ASP A 172 -7.61 15.18 -24.33
C ASP A 172 -8.51 15.31 -23.09
N TYR A 173 -9.38 14.30 -22.85
CA TYR A 173 -10.27 14.28 -21.70
C TYR A 173 -9.58 13.84 -20.39
N LEU A 174 -8.31 13.46 -20.44
CA LEU A 174 -7.45 13.10 -19.31
C LEU A 174 -6.14 13.91 -19.26
N THR A 175 -6.08 15.03 -19.98
CA THR A 175 -4.94 15.93 -19.91
C THR A 175 -5.28 17.20 -19.15
N ASP A 176 -4.28 17.72 -18.45
CA ASP A 176 -4.25 19.06 -17.86
C ASP A 176 -3.15 19.91 -18.53
N THR A 177 -2.82 21.05 -17.96
CA THR A 177 -1.65 21.84 -18.34
C THR A 177 -0.70 21.93 -17.14
N PRO A 178 0.58 22.27 -17.34
CA PRO A 178 1.49 22.52 -16.22
C PRO A 178 0.90 23.48 -15.18
N GLU A 179 0.25 24.55 -15.63
CA GLU A 179 -0.34 25.58 -14.76
C GLU A 179 -1.56 25.06 -14.00
N SER A 180 -2.50 24.38 -14.70
CA SER A 180 -3.71 23.85 -14.05
C SER A 180 -3.37 22.69 -13.13
N GLY A 181 -2.46 21.81 -13.54
CA GLY A 181 -1.95 20.71 -12.72
C GLY A 181 -1.29 21.21 -11.43
N TYR A 182 -0.46 22.26 -11.53
CA TYR A 182 0.14 22.89 -10.36
C TYR A 182 -0.92 23.53 -9.46
N ALA A 183 -1.84 24.34 -10.00
CA ALA A 183 -2.84 25.05 -9.21
C ALA A 183 -3.79 24.08 -8.47
N ASP A 184 -4.28 23.06 -9.17
CA ASP A 184 -5.17 22.05 -8.59
C ASP A 184 -4.48 21.20 -7.53
N SER A 185 -3.21 20.80 -7.76
CA SER A 185 -2.42 20.06 -6.78
C SER A 185 -2.15 20.89 -5.53
N LYS A 186 -1.79 22.17 -5.69
CA LYS A 186 -1.59 23.10 -4.58
C LYS A 186 -2.84 23.24 -3.72
N GLU A 187 -4.01 23.47 -4.35
CA GLU A 187 -5.29 23.56 -3.63
C GLU A 187 -5.59 22.28 -2.83
N LEU A 188 -5.32 21.10 -3.42
CA LEU A 188 -5.54 19.81 -2.74
C LEU A 188 -4.55 19.58 -1.60
N ILE A 189 -3.28 20.00 -1.75
CA ILE A 189 -2.26 19.96 -0.69
C ILE A 189 -2.74 20.82 0.50
N GLU A 190 -3.08 22.08 0.25
CA GLU A 190 -3.52 23.02 1.29
C GLU A 190 -4.81 22.56 2.00
N LYS A 191 -5.67 21.82 1.30
CA LYS A 191 -6.94 21.30 1.86
C LYS A 191 -6.77 20.02 2.66
N TRP A 192 -5.91 19.08 2.20
CA TRP A 192 -5.92 17.71 2.66
C TRP A 192 -4.64 17.23 3.33
N HIS A 193 -3.47 17.79 2.97
CA HIS A 193 -2.21 17.33 3.55
C HIS A 193 -2.15 17.64 5.05
N ASN A 194 -1.79 16.63 5.86
CA ASN A 194 -1.78 16.69 7.33
C ASN A 194 -3.16 16.97 7.98
N ARG A 195 -4.25 16.77 7.24
CA ARG A 195 -5.59 16.84 7.80
C ARG A 195 -6.00 15.47 8.35
N SER A 196 -6.26 15.39 9.66
CA SER A 196 -6.52 14.11 10.35
C SER A 196 -5.37 13.11 10.11
N ARG A 197 -5.65 11.98 9.47
CA ARG A 197 -4.66 10.95 9.11
C ARG A 197 -4.35 10.95 7.60
N LEU A 198 -4.74 11.99 6.89
CA LEU A 198 -4.61 12.10 5.43
C LEU A 198 -3.34 12.84 5.04
N LEU A 199 -2.71 12.38 3.96
CA LEU A 199 -1.50 12.95 3.41
C LEU A 199 -1.63 13.07 1.88
N TYR A 200 -0.96 14.04 1.29
CA TYR A 200 -1.00 14.26 -0.15
C TYR A 200 0.27 13.74 -0.84
N ALA A 201 0.11 13.22 -2.06
CA ALA A 201 1.21 12.88 -2.96
C ALA A 201 1.09 13.66 -4.26
N VAL A 202 2.14 14.37 -4.67
CA VAL A 202 2.24 14.91 -6.03
C VAL A 202 2.46 13.73 -6.96
N THR A 203 1.59 13.58 -7.97
CA THR A 203 1.47 12.31 -8.70
C THR A 203 1.58 12.51 -10.22
N PRO A 204 2.77 12.77 -10.79
CA PRO A 204 2.96 12.60 -12.23
C PRO A 204 2.73 11.12 -12.56
N ARG A 205 1.90 10.81 -13.58
CA ARG A 205 1.59 9.41 -13.86
C ARG A 205 2.85 8.61 -14.16
N PHE A 206 3.59 9.04 -15.17
CA PHE A 206 4.92 8.54 -15.51
C PHE A 206 5.53 9.49 -16.55
N ALA A 207 6.85 9.44 -16.76
CA ALA A 207 7.55 10.42 -17.60
C ALA A 207 6.98 10.55 -19.03
N PRO A 208 6.52 9.50 -19.72
CA PRO A 208 5.94 9.66 -21.06
C PRO A 208 4.73 10.58 -21.14
N THR A 209 3.93 10.71 -20.09
CA THR A 209 2.72 11.54 -20.07
C THR A 209 2.92 12.93 -19.48
N SER A 210 4.16 13.29 -19.14
CA SER A 210 4.49 14.63 -18.64
C SER A 210 5.52 15.33 -19.52
N THR A 211 5.27 16.58 -19.87
CA THR A 211 6.27 17.44 -20.51
C THR A 211 7.36 17.86 -19.52
N PRO A 212 8.54 18.33 -20.01
CA PRO A 212 9.54 18.97 -19.16
C PRO A 212 8.95 20.08 -18.26
N GLU A 213 8.03 20.87 -18.80
CA GLU A 213 7.35 21.95 -18.09
C GLU A 213 6.47 21.42 -16.96
N GLN A 214 5.73 20.32 -17.17
CA GLN A 214 4.92 19.71 -16.12
C GLN A 214 5.81 19.09 -15.04
N LEU A 215 6.88 18.38 -15.39
CA LEU A 215 7.82 17.84 -14.41
C LEU A 215 8.50 18.92 -13.57
N ALA A 216 8.83 20.09 -14.20
CA ALA A 216 9.35 21.24 -13.47
C ALA A 216 8.33 21.79 -12.45
N THR A 217 7.02 21.79 -12.78
CA THR A 217 6.00 22.18 -11.79
C THR A 217 5.83 21.19 -10.66
N VAL A 218 6.07 19.89 -10.89
CA VAL A 218 6.12 18.89 -9.84
C VAL A 218 7.27 19.17 -8.88
N GLY A 219 8.49 19.39 -9.38
CA GLY A 219 9.64 19.76 -8.56
C GLY A 219 9.38 21.02 -7.73
N LYS A 220 8.78 22.05 -8.35
CA LYS A 220 8.39 23.27 -7.64
C LYS A 220 7.40 23.00 -6.48
N LEU A 221 6.40 22.14 -6.67
CA LEU A 221 5.47 21.75 -5.60
C LEU A 221 6.19 21.06 -4.44
N LEU A 222 7.16 20.19 -4.72
CA LEU A 222 7.96 19.51 -3.71
C LEU A 222 8.90 20.47 -2.95
N GLU A 223 9.42 21.51 -3.61
CA GLU A 223 10.18 22.58 -2.94
C GLU A 223 9.28 23.45 -2.03
N GLU A 224 8.08 23.80 -2.47
CA GLU A 224 7.11 24.58 -1.69
C GLU A 224 6.53 23.79 -0.50
N TYR A 225 6.38 22.47 -0.65
CA TYR A 225 5.80 21.57 0.33
C TYR A 225 6.69 20.34 0.57
N PRO A 226 7.81 20.48 1.30
CA PRO A 226 8.86 19.45 1.41
C PRO A 226 8.44 18.19 2.20
N ASP A 227 7.28 18.21 2.83
CA ASP A 227 6.72 17.08 3.59
C ASP A 227 5.62 16.30 2.84
N VAL A 228 5.24 16.74 1.62
CA VAL A 228 4.34 15.94 0.76
C VAL A 228 5.09 14.78 0.13
N TYR A 229 4.34 13.77 -0.31
CA TYR A 229 4.89 12.64 -1.06
C TYR A 229 5.01 12.98 -2.55
N MET A 230 5.90 12.25 -3.23
CA MET A 230 5.91 12.10 -4.67
C MET A 230 5.62 10.64 -5.02
N HIS A 231 4.75 10.39 -5.98
CA HIS A 231 4.33 9.05 -6.35
C HIS A 231 4.20 8.90 -7.86
N THR A 232 4.92 7.97 -8.46
CA THR A 232 4.95 7.76 -9.91
C THR A 232 5.35 6.31 -10.26
N HIS A 233 5.26 5.96 -11.56
CA HIS A 233 5.75 4.70 -12.09
C HIS A 233 7.18 4.86 -12.62
N LEU A 234 7.98 3.80 -12.54
CA LEU A 234 9.37 3.81 -12.96
C LEU A 234 9.80 2.45 -13.53
N SER A 235 10.31 2.45 -14.76
CA SER A 235 11.01 1.32 -15.38
C SER A 235 10.27 -0.02 -15.24
N GLU A 236 8.96 0.01 -15.52
CA GLU A 236 8.10 -1.17 -15.45
C GLU A 236 8.26 -2.07 -16.69
N ASN A 237 8.35 -1.47 -17.88
CA ASN A 237 8.33 -2.19 -19.15
C ASN A 237 9.46 -1.71 -20.07
N GLU A 238 10.10 -2.62 -20.82
CA GLU A 238 11.20 -2.27 -21.72
C GLU A 238 10.80 -1.26 -22.82
N LYS A 239 9.58 -1.39 -23.39
CA LYS A 239 9.09 -0.44 -24.40
C LYS A 239 8.82 0.93 -23.80
N GLU A 240 8.37 0.98 -22.54
CA GLU A 240 8.22 2.23 -21.78
C GLU A 240 9.58 2.93 -21.61
N ILE A 241 10.62 2.19 -21.26
CA ILE A 241 11.98 2.74 -21.10
C ILE A 241 12.52 3.27 -22.43
N GLU A 242 12.36 2.52 -23.53
CA GLU A 242 12.71 2.98 -24.87
C GLU A 242 11.99 4.28 -25.23
N TRP A 243 10.69 4.36 -24.95
CA TRP A 243 9.89 5.55 -25.19
C TRP A 243 10.33 6.76 -24.35
N VAL A 244 10.69 6.56 -23.09
CA VAL A 244 11.27 7.63 -22.25
C VAL A 244 12.59 8.13 -22.84
N LYS A 245 13.46 7.25 -23.32
CA LYS A 245 14.73 7.62 -23.97
C LYS A 245 14.53 8.44 -25.25
N GLU A 246 13.46 8.14 -26.03
CA GLU A 246 13.11 8.93 -27.21
C GLU A 246 12.59 10.33 -26.84
N LEU A 247 11.80 10.42 -25.75
CA LEU A 247 11.17 11.68 -25.29
C LEU A 247 12.14 12.61 -24.54
N PHE A 248 13.18 12.05 -23.92
CA PHE A 248 14.17 12.75 -23.11
C PHE A 248 15.61 12.32 -23.51
N PRO A 249 16.01 12.57 -24.77
CA PRO A 249 17.30 12.08 -25.29
C PRO A 249 18.52 12.69 -24.60
N GLU A 250 18.35 13.78 -23.85
CA GLU A 250 19.40 14.45 -23.09
C GLU A 250 19.58 13.89 -21.68
N ARG A 251 18.78 12.90 -21.29
CA ARG A 251 18.87 12.24 -19.96
C ARG A 251 19.58 10.90 -20.06
N ASP A 252 20.35 10.57 -19.01
CA ASP A 252 21.18 9.36 -18.98
C ASP A 252 20.35 8.08 -18.76
N SER A 253 19.20 8.20 -18.04
CA SER A 253 18.31 7.08 -17.74
C SER A 253 16.88 7.55 -17.46
N TYR A 254 15.97 6.59 -17.26
CA TYR A 254 14.59 6.91 -16.88
C TYR A 254 14.53 7.62 -15.52
N LEU A 255 15.26 7.12 -14.52
CA LEU A 255 15.30 7.76 -13.20
C LEU A 255 15.94 9.15 -13.27
N ASP A 256 16.95 9.35 -14.14
CA ASP A 256 17.58 10.67 -14.34
C ASP A 256 16.60 11.74 -14.83
N VAL A 257 15.54 11.34 -15.55
CA VAL A 257 14.46 12.29 -15.90
C VAL A 257 13.84 12.86 -14.63
N TYR A 258 13.47 12.04 -13.68
CA TYR A 258 12.87 12.47 -12.42
C TYR A 258 13.86 13.22 -11.52
N ASP A 259 15.10 12.75 -11.44
CA ASP A 259 16.16 13.39 -10.64
C ASP A 259 16.47 14.79 -11.13
N HIS A 260 16.53 15.00 -12.45
CA HIS A 260 16.77 16.31 -13.07
C HIS A 260 15.76 17.37 -12.62
N TYR A 261 14.50 17.00 -12.44
CA TYR A 261 13.44 17.92 -11.99
C TYR A 261 13.25 17.94 -10.46
N GLY A 262 14.13 17.29 -9.68
CA GLY A 262 14.10 17.31 -8.22
C GLY A 262 13.00 16.46 -7.61
N LEU A 263 12.59 15.36 -8.27
CA LEU A 263 11.51 14.50 -7.81
C LEU A 263 11.98 13.40 -6.85
N LEU A 264 13.29 13.28 -6.61
CA LEU A 264 13.87 12.25 -5.74
C LEU A 264 14.11 12.82 -4.35
N HIS A 265 13.41 12.31 -3.36
CA HIS A 265 13.61 12.61 -1.95
C HIS A 265 13.03 11.47 -1.07
N LYS A 266 13.28 11.53 0.24
CA LYS A 266 12.89 10.48 1.19
C LYS A 266 11.40 10.08 1.18
N ARG A 267 10.50 10.93 0.67
CA ARG A 267 9.06 10.63 0.54
C ARG A 267 8.65 10.36 -0.91
N SER A 268 9.61 10.07 -1.78
CA SER A 268 9.32 9.63 -3.15
C SER A 268 9.18 8.12 -3.19
N VAL A 269 8.06 7.66 -3.75
CA VAL A 269 7.76 6.24 -3.95
C VAL A 269 7.57 5.98 -5.43
N PHE A 270 8.37 5.08 -5.96
CA PHE A 270 8.35 4.68 -7.36
C PHE A 270 7.75 3.28 -7.46
N ALA A 271 6.70 3.13 -8.27
CA ALA A 271 6.10 1.82 -8.52
C ALA A 271 6.95 1.01 -9.50
N HIS A 272 6.98 -0.29 -9.31
CA HIS A 272 7.64 -1.32 -10.10
C HIS A 272 9.17 -1.33 -9.99
N GLY A 273 9.90 -0.48 -10.70
CA GLY A 273 11.37 -0.47 -10.67
C GLY A 273 12.02 -1.80 -11.08
N ILE A 274 11.45 -2.48 -12.10
CA ILE A 274 11.89 -3.83 -12.51
C ILE A 274 13.23 -3.79 -13.24
N HIS A 275 13.40 -2.80 -14.12
CA HIS A 275 14.51 -2.71 -15.05
C HIS A 275 15.48 -1.57 -14.66
N LEU A 276 15.92 -1.55 -13.41
CA LEU A 276 16.86 -0.55 -12.91
C LEU A 276 18.33 -1.00 -13.13
N SER A 277 19.19 -0.04 -13.40
CA SER A 277 20.63 -0.22 -13.37
C SER A 277 21.22 0.01 -11.98
N ASP A 278 22.42 -0.49 -11.71
CA ASP A 278 23.14 -0.25 -10.44
C ASP A 278 23.26 1.25 -10.08
N CYS A 279 23.46 2.10 -11.09
CA CYS A 279 23.56 3.55 -10.89
C CYS A 279 22.22 4.15 -10.42
N GLU A 280 21.10 3.69 -10.98
CA GLU A 280 19.77 4.12 -10.58
C GLU A 280 19.42 3.59 -9.17
N CYS A 281 19.75 2.33 -8.88
CA CYS A 281 19.59 1.76 -7.55
C CYS A 281 20.37 2.55 -6.50
N LYS A 282 21.62 2.87 -6.78
CA LYS A 282 22.43 3.70 -5.88
C LYS A 282 21.82 5.09 -5.68
N ARG A 283 21.32 5.72 -6.75
CA ARG A 283 20.71 7.04 -6.65
C ARG A 283 19.42 7.03 -5.83
N LEU A 284 18.58 6.00 -5.97
CA LEU A 284 17.39 5.80 -5.11
C LEU A 284 17.77 5.67 -3.64
N ALA A 285 18.81 4.88 -3.34
CA ALA A 285 19.32 4.72 -1.98
C ALA A 285 19.87 6.04 -1.40
N ASP A 286 20.69 6.79 -2.17
CA ASP A 286 21.28 8.07 -1.75
C ASP A 286 20.22 9.13 -1.45
N THR A 287 19.05 9.07 -2.06
CA THR A 287 17.91 9.97 -1.83
C THR A 287 16.90 9.44 -0.82
N GLU A 288 17.14 8.26 -0.24
CA GLU A 288 16.21 7.54 0.63
C GLU A 288 14.82 7.30 -0.01
N SER A 289 14.76 7.32 -1.35
CA SER A 289 13.54 7.01 -2.10
C SER A 289 13.17 5.53 -1.97
N ALA A 290 11.88 5.23 -2.08
CA ALA A 290 11.36 3.88 -1.92
C ALA A 290 10.79 3.31 -3.20
N ILE A 291 10.72 1.97 -3.28
CA ILE A 291 10.06 1.25 -4.37
C ILE A 291 8.85 0.48 -3.84
N ALA A 292 7.75 0.57 -4.59
CA ALA A 292 6.59 -0.30 -4.41
C ALA A 292 6.73 -1.54 -5.28
N PHE A 293 6.92 -2.69 -4.66
CA PHE A 293 6.95 -3.98 -5.32
C PHE A 293 5.53 -4.47 -5.62
N CYS A 294 5.16 -4.55 -6.90
CA CYS A 294 3.83 -4.88 -7.40
C CYS A 294 3.80 -6.24 -8.11
N PRO A 295 3.98 -7.37 -7.40
CA PRO A 295 4.22 -8.67 -8.00
C PRO A 295 3.08 -9.15 -8.89
N THR A 296 1.83 -8.94 -8.48
CA THR A 296 0.65 -9.39 -9.20
C THR A 296 0.52 -8.69 -10.56
N SER A 297 0.67 -7.38 -10.58
CA SER A 297 0.64 -6.57 -11.80
C SER A 297 1.81 -6.90 -12.74
N ASN A 298 3.01 -6.99 -12.20
CA ASN A 298 4.20 -7.31 -12.97
C ASN A 298 4.06 -8.63 -13.74
N LEU A 299 3.43 -9.62 -13.12
CA LEU A 299 3.14 -10.92 -13.76
C LEU A 299 1.98 -10.82 -14.74
N PHE A 300 0.90 -10.09 -14.38
CA PHE A 300 -0.31 -9.97 -15.20
C PHE A 300 -0.03 -9.28 -16.54
N LEU A 301 0.75 -8.20 -16.53
CA LEU A 301 1.15 -7.47 -17.73
C LEU A 301 2.42 -8.03 -18.40
N GLY A 302 3.08 -9.02 -17.78
CA GLY A 302 4.33 -9.59 -18.30
C GLY A 302 5.48 -8.59 -18.30
N SER A 303 5.50 -7.66 -17.35
CA SER A 303 6.49 -6.58 -17.24
C SER A 303 7.90 -7.10 -16.87
N GLY A 304 7.97 -8.17 -16.06
CA GLY A 304 9.23 -8.79 -15.66
C GLY A 304 9.25 -9.27 -14.21
N LEU A 305 10.43 -9.67 -13.74
CA LEU A 305 10.64 -10.18 -12.38
C LEU A 305 11.41 -9.16 -11.54
N PHE A 306 10.80 -8.67 -10.49
CA PHE A 306 11.40 -7.70 -9.56
C PHE A 306 12.56 -8.34 -8.78
N ARG A 307 13.70 -7.65 -8.70
CA ARG A 307 14.95 -8.12 -8.09
C ARG A 307 15.06 -7.64 -6.64
N LEU A 308 14.23 -8.17 -5.73
CA LEU A 308 14.20 -7.77 -4.33
C LEU A 308 15.59 -7.84 -3.64
N PRO A 309 16.38 -8.94 -3.76
CA PRO A 309 17.70 -8.99 -3.12
C PRO A 309 18.62 -7.85 -3.54
N GLU A 310 18.63 -7.50 -4.83
CA GLU A 310 19.45 -6.40 -5.35
C GLU A 310 19.03 -5.05 -4.78
N MET A 311 17.71 -4.78 -4.68
CA MET A 311 17.21 -3.57 -4.03
C MET A 311 17.67 -3.48 -2.58
N GLU A 312 17.61 -4.59 -1.87
CA GLU A 312 18.06 -4.69 -0.48
C GLU A 312 19.57 -4.51 -0.33
N GLU A 313 20.39 -5.04 -1.25
CA GLU A 313 21.85 -4.86 -1.25
C GLU A 313 22.23 -3.38 -1.39
N HIS A 314 21.50 -2.63 -2.20
CA HIS A 314 21.65 -1.18 -2.34
C HIS A 314 21.07 -0.39 -1.15
N GLY A 315 20.34 -1.02 -0.24
CA GLY A 315 19.70 -0.35 0.92
C GLY A 315 18.43 0.42 0.56
N ILE A 316 17.79 0.10 -0.57
CA ILE A 316 16.53 0.70 -0.99
C ILE A 316 15.39 0.17 -0.13
N ARG A 317 14.52 1.06 0.34
CA ARG A 317 13.30 0.67 1.06
C ARG A 317 12.26 0.12 0.09
N VAL A 318 11.71 -1.04 0.40
CA VAL A 318 10.69 -1.71 -0.43
C VAL A 318 9.44 -1.98 0.40
N GLY A 319 8.29 -1.56 -0.13
CA GLY A 319 6.98 -1.95 0.38
C GLY A 319 6.22 -2.78 -0.67
N MET A 320 5.17 -3.49 -0.26
CA MET A 320 4.29 -4.18 -1.20
C MET A 320 3.21 -3.27 -1.74
N GLY A 321 2.91 -3.39 -3.05
CA GLY A 321 1.80 -2.76 -3.71
C GLY A 321 0.90 -3.78 -4.41
N THR A 322 -0.41 -3.64 -4.31
CA THR A 322 -1.36 -4.49 -5.06
C THR A 322 -1.47 -4.07 -6.50
N ASP A 323 -1.31 -2.77 -6.75
CA ASP A 323 -1.48 -2.15 -8.07
C ASP A 323 -2.82 -2.53 -8.75
N VAL A 324 -3.92 -2.51 -7.99
CA VAL A 324 -5.26 -2.58 -8.59
C VAL A 324 -5.43 -1.38 -9.53
N GLY A 325 -5.74 -1.53 -10.83
CA GLY A 325 -6.37 -2.64 -11.55
C GLY A 325 -5.50 -3.54 -12.46
N ALA A 326 -4.21 -3.28 -12.74
CA ALA A 326 -3.36 -4.29 -13.37
C ALA A 326 -3.09 -5.43 -12.38
N GLY A 327 -2.91 -5.13 -11.11
CA GLY A 327 -3.04 -6.10 -10.04
C GLY A 327 -4.47 -6.60 -9.90
N THR A 328 -4.66 -7.91 -9.84
CA THR A 328 -5.97 -8.57 -9.94
C THR A 328 -6.65 -8.81 -8.60
N SER A 329 -6.13 -8.26 -7.51
CA SER A 329 -6.66 -8.48 -6.15
C SER A 329 -6.33 -7.33 -5.21
N PHE A 330 -7.26 -7.00 -4.30
CA PHE A 330 -7.01 -6.12 -3.16
C PHE A 330 -6.27 -6.82 -2.00
N SER A 331 -6.10 -8.13 -2.08
CA SER A 331 -5.52 -8.92 -0.97
C SER A 331 -4.00 -8.83 -0.96
N ILE A 332 -3.46 -8.21 0.08
CA ILE A 332 -2.01 -8.22 0.36
C ILE A 332 -1.50 -9.65 0.60
N LEU A 333 -2.31 -10.56 1.15
CA LEU A 333 -1.93 -11.96 1.30
C LEU A 333 -1.70 -12.64 -0.07
N GLN A 334 -2.54 -12.35 -1.06
CA GLN A 334 -2.31 -12.84 -2.44
C GLN A 334 -1.09 -12.16 -3.06
N THR A 335 -0.88 -10.87 -2.82
CA THR A 335 0.32 -10.14 -3.26
C THR A 335 1.59 -10.80 -2.69
N MET A 336 1.59 -11.18 -1.40
CA MET A 336 2.68 -11.92 -0.77
C MET A 336 2.92 -13.29 -1.45
N SER A 337 1.85 -14.00 -1.83
CA SER A 337 1.94 -15.28 -2.57
C SER A 337 2.59 -15.11 -3.94
N GLU A 338 2.24 -14.07 -4.68
CA GLU A 338 2.85 -13.77 -5.99
C GLU A 338 4.31 -13.33 -5.83
N ALA A 339 4.63 -12.53 -4.82
CA ALA A 339 6.01 -12.15 -4.50
C ALA A 339 6.89 -13.38 -4.25
N TYR A 340 6.40 -14.37 -3.48
CA TYR A 340 7.09 -15.64 -3.28
C TYR A 340 7.38 -16.37 -4.59
N LYS A 341 6.41 -16.44 -5.51
CA LYS A 341 6.59 -17.12 -6.80
C LYS A 341 7.62 -16.40 -7.70
N ILE A 342 7.62 -15.07 -7.69
CA ILE A 342 8.62 -14.26 -8.40
C ILE A 342 10.04 -14.57 -7.87
N MET A 343 10.21 -14.67 -6.55
CA MET A 343 11.51 -15.03 -5.96
C MET A 343 11.92 -16.46 -6.37
N GLN A 344 10.98 -17.42 -6.31
CA GLN A 344 11.27 -18.81 -6.73
C GLN A 344 11.69 -18.91 -8.21
N LEU A 345 11.09 -18.12 -9.11
CA LEU A 345 11.49 -18.06 -10.52
C LEU A 345 12.93 -17.55 -10.70
N GLN A 346 13.45 -16.81 -9.76
CA GLN A 346 14.83 -16.29 -9.74
C GLN A 346 15.78 -17.14 -8.87
N GLN A 347 15.33 -18.30 -8.37
CA GLN A 347 16.07 -19.19 -7.47
C GLN A 347 16.40 -18.53 -6.11
N GLU A 348 15.63 -17.52 -5.74
CA GLU A 348 15.72 -16.79 -4.48
C GLU A 348 14.66 -17.27 -3.49
N LYS A 349 14.86 -16.97 -2.22
CA LYS A 349 13.92 -17.35 -1.15
C LYS A 349 13.24 -16.12 -0.57
N LEU A 350 11.92 -16.19 -0.43
CA LEU A 350 11.15 -15.20 0.35
C LEU A 350 10.58 -15.89 1.59
N HIS A 351 11.20 -15.65 2.74
CA HIS A 351 10.70 -16.17 4.02
C HIS A 351 9.37 -15.49 4.38
N PRO A 352 8.37 -16.20 4.95
CA PRO A 352 7.07 -15.61 5.27
C PRO A 352 7.16 -14.42 6.25
N ALA A 353 8.09 -14.43 7.21
CA ALA A 353 8.34 -13.27 8.08
C ALA A 353 8.83 -12.05 7.29
N LYS A 354 9.70 -12.23 6.28
CA LYS A 354 10.12 -11.13 5.40
C LYS A 354 8.98 -10.62 4.53
N SER A 355 8.15 -11.50 4.03
CA SER A 355 6.95 -11.12 3.25
C SER A 355 5.97 -10.31 4.11
N LEU A 356 5.73 -10.73 5.37
CA LEU A 356 4.89 -9.98 6.31
C LEU A 356 5.52 -8.63 6.67
N PHE A 357 6.83 -8.57 6.86
CA PHE A 357 7.55 -7.31 7.08
C PHE A 357 7.30 -6.33 5.94
N LEU A 358 7.48 -6.74 4.67
CA LEU A 358 7.23 -5.89 3.50
C LEU A 358 5.79 -5.40 3.42
N ALA A 359 4.83 -6.22 3.85
CA ALA A 359 3.39 -5.91 3.87
C ALA A 359 2.96 -5.01 5.06
N THR A 360 3.83 -4.79 6.04
CA THR A 360 3.51 -4.09 7.28
C THR A 360 4.59 -3.04 7.62
N LEU A 361 5.57 -3.35 8.47
CA LEU A 361 6.60 -2.41 8.91
C LEU A 361 7.50 -1.95 7.76
N GLY A 362 7.81 -2.80 6.79
CA GLY A 362 8.55 -2.44 5.57
C GLY A 362 7.79 -1.41 4.73
N GLY A 363 6.48 -1.61 4.55
CA GLY A 363 5.60 -0.62 3.92
C GLY A 363 5.57 0.71 4.69
N ALA A 364 5.47 0.67 6.03
CA ALA A 364 5.55 1.87 6.87
C ALA A 364 6.88 2.61 6.72
N ARG A 365 8.01 1.88 6.71
CA ARG A 365 9.35 2.44 6.49
C ARG A 365 9.49 3.07 5.10
N SER A 366 8.92 2.43 4.07
CA SER A 366 8.90 2.98 2.71
C SER A 366 8.14 4.30 2.60
N LEU A 367 7.17 4.51 3.50
CA LEU A 367 6.37 5.72 3.61
C LEU A 367 6.86 6.68 4.70
N HIS A 368 7.97 6.40 5.40
CA HIS A 368 8.43 7.17 6.56
C HIS A 368 7.32 7.43 7.60
N LEU A 369 6.54 6.39 7.89
CA LEU A 369 5.46 6.37 8.86
C LEU A 369 5.67 5.32 9.97
N GLU A 370 6.86 4.72 10.05
CA GLU A 370 7.20 3.67 11.00
C GLU A 370 7.15 4.11 12.46
N ASP A 371 7.16 5.40 12.73
CA ASP A 371 6.92 5.99 14.05
C ASP A 371 5.44 5.94 14.47
N LYS A 372 4.52 5.74 13.54
CA LYS A 372 3.07 5.79 13.75
C LYS A 372 2.37 4.46 13.55
N ILE A 373 2.78 3.69 12.52
CA ILE A 373 2.11 2.48 12.04
C ILE A 373 3.11 1.39 11.65
N GLY A 374 2.60 0.25 11.18
CA GLY A 374 3.38 -0.85 10.61
C GLY A 374 3.68 -1.96 11.60
N ASN A 375 3.55 -1.72 12.90
CA ASN A 375 3.58 -2.76 13.92
C ASN A 375 2.70 -2.37 15.14
N LEU A 376 2.70 -3.19 16.19
CA LEU A 376 1.81 -3.02 17.35
C LEU A 376 2.58 -2.55 18.61
N GLU A 377 3.72 -1.89 18.45
CA GLU A 377 4.46 -1.31 19.57
C GLU A 377 3.61 -0.27 20.32
N VAL A 378 3.82 -0.21 21.63
CA VAL A 378 3.14 0.77 22.50
C VAL A 378 3.40 2.20 22.02
N GLY A 379 2.33 2.97 21.92
CA GLY A 379 2.34 4.35 21.42
C GLY A 379 1.92 4.51 19.96
N LYS A 380 1.95 3.45 19.15
CA LYS A 380 1.53 3.49 17.75
C LYS A 380 0.00 3.49 17.60
N GLU A 381 -0.45 3.94 16.45
CA GLU A 381 -1.86 3.90 16.06
C GLU A 381 -2.33 2.44 15.99
N ALA A 382 -3.48 2.15 16.58
CA ALA A 382 -4.02 0.81 16.68
C ALA A 382 -4.75 0.40 15.38
N ASP A 383 -4.00 0.31 14.28
CA ASP A 383 -4.42 -0.27 13.02
C ASP A 383 -4.01 -1.74 13.01
N PHE A 384 -5.00 -2.65 13.06
CA PHE A 384 -4.69 -4.08 13.10
C PHE A 384 -5.76 -4.92 12.40
N VAL A 385 -5.36 -6.11 12.01
CA VAL A 385 -6.21 -7.10 11.34
C VAL A 385 -6.28 -8.39 12.15
N VAL A 386 -7.46 -9.00 12.19
CA VAL A 386 -7.72 -10.30 12.80
C VAL A 386 -7.87 -11.32 11.69
N LEU A 387 -6.91 -12.21 11.56
CA LEU A 387 -6.85 -13.25 10.54
C LEU A 387 -7.37 -14.59 11.08
N ASP A 388 -8.30 -15.20 10.36
CA ASP A 388 -8.83 -16.52 10.65
C ASP A 388 -7.92 -17.61 10.05
N LEU A 389 -7.20 -18.32 10.90
CA LEU A 389 -6.31 -19.41 10.48
C LEU A 389 -7.08 -20.61 9.91
N HIS A 390 -8.39 -20.65 10.14
CA HIS A 390 -9.31 -21.73 9.73
C HIS A 390 -10.37 -21.24 8.72
N ALA A 391 -10.09 -20.15 7.99
CA ALA A 391 -11.03 -19.48 7.08
C ALA A 391 -11.65 -20.40 6.01
N THR A 392 -10.92 -21.44 5.59
CA THR A 392 -11.43 -22.46 4.69
C THR A 392 -11.16 -23.86 5.24
N GLN A 393 -11.91 -24.86 4.75
CA GLN A 393 -11.68 -26.25 5.15
C GLN A 393 -10.25 -26.72 4.85
N LEU A 394 -9.68 -26.29 3.72
CA LEU A 394 -8.30 -26.61 3.35
C LEU A 394 -7.29 -25.95 4.30
N MET A 395 -7.48 -24.67 4.63
CA MET A 395 -6.60 -23.96 5.58
C MET A 395 -6.65 -24.65 6.96
N ARG A 396 -7.85 -24.94 7.48
CA ARG A 396 -8.00 -25.67 8.75
C ARG A 396 -7.21 -26.98 8.72
N PHE A 397 -7.42 -27.80 7.70
CA PHE A 397 -6.71 -29.07 7.56
C PHE A 397 -5.19 -28.89 7.51
N ARG A 398 -4.70 -27.89 6.77
CA ARG A 398 -3.27 -27.58 6.69
C ARG A 398 -2.72 -27.06 8.02
N MET A 399 -3.45 -26.20 8.73
CA MET A 399 -3.03 -25.68 10.05
C MET A 399 -2.91 -26.81 11.09
N GLU A 400 -3.79 -27.81 11.06
CA GLU A 400 -3.71 -29.00 11.93
C GLU A 400 -2.45 -29.84 11.68
N GLN A 401 -1.83 -29.72 10.49
CA GLN A 401 -0.60 -30.43 10.13
C GLN A 401 0.67 -29.58 10.38
N THR A 402 0.53 -28.33 10.87
CA THR A 402 1.66 -27.43 11.13
C THR A 402 1.96 -27.38 12.63
N THR A 403 3.23 -27.43 12.98
CA THR A 403 3.69 -27.33 14.37
C THR A 403 4.51 -26.07 14.62
N LYS A 404 5.11 -25.51 13.57
CA LYS A 404 5.96 -24.33 13.65
C LYS A 404 5.23 -23.07 13.18
N LEU A 405 5.58 -21.94 13.78
CA LEU A 405 5.03 -20.64 13.38
C LEU A 405 5.31 -20.33 11.90
N GLU A 406 6.52 -20.58 11.42
CA GLU A 406 6.91 -20.37 10.02
C GLU A 406 6.01 -21.12 9.04
N GLU A 407 5.64 -22.38 9.35
CA GLU A 407 4.73 -23.17 8.52
C GLU A 407 3.33 -22.57 8.50
N LYS A 408 2.83 -22.10 9.65
CA LYS A 408 1.53 -21.41 9.75
C LYS A 408 1.51 -20.13 8.92
N LEU A 409 2.57 -19.32 9.02
CA LEU A 409 2.72 -18.09 8.24
C LEU A 409 2.84 -18.39 6.74
N PHE A 410 3.52 -19.46 6.36
CA PHE A 410 3.63 -19.85 4.96
C PHE A 410 2.28 -20.33 4.39
N VAL A 411 1.49 -21.06 5.18
CA VAL A 411 0.11 -21.43 4.80
C VAL A 411 -0.74 -20.17 4.63
N LEU A 412 -0.62 -19.20 5.53
CA LEU A 412 -1.32 -17.92 5.47
C LEU A 412 -0.95 -17.16 4.19
N MET A 413 0.34 -17.03 3.90
CA MET A 413 0.86 -16.37 2.70
C MET A 413 0.43 -17.06 1.41
N SER A 414 0.34 -18.41 1.40
CA SER A 414 0.10 -19.20 0.18
C SER A 414 -1.37 -19.46 -0.12
N LEU A 415 -2.22 -19.54 0.91
CA LEU A 415 -3.64 -19.90 0.80
C LEU A 415 -4.57 -18.78 1.30
N GLY A 416 -4.02 -17.75 1.94
CA GLY A 416 -4.79 -16.62 2.47
C GLY A 416 -5.27 -15.68 1.37
N ASP A 417 -6.49 -15.17 1.57
CA ASP A 417 -7.13 -14.16 0.73
C ASP A 417 -8.13 -13.34 1.59
N ASP A 418 -9.09 -12.65 0.97
CA ASP A 418 -10.12 -11.85 1.65
C ASP A 418 -10.95 -12.67 2.66
N ARG A 419 -11.13 -13.97 2.42
CA ARG A 419 -11.85 -14.88 3.35
C ARG A 419 -11.11 -15.08 4.66
N THR A 420 -9.80 -14.86 4.66
CA THR A 420 -8.94 -14.97 5.85
C THR A 420 -9.11 -13.78 6.79
N VAL A 421 -9.52 -12.62 6.27
CA VAL A 421 -9.73 -11.41 7.08
C VAL A 421 -11.05 -11.51 7.82
N SER A 422 -10.99 -11.69 9.13
CA SER A 422 -12.16 -11.77 10.00
C SER A 422 -12.70 -10.40 10.40
N GLU A 423 -11.80 -9.56 10.89
CA GLU A 423 -12.11 -8.18 11.30
C GLU A 423 -10.90 -7.29 10.98
N THR A 424 -11.18 -6.04 10.66
CA THR A 424 -10.16 -4.98 10.49
C THR A 424 -10.48 -3.82 11.40
N TYR A 425 -9.47 -3.34 12.10
CA TYR A 425 -9.55 -2.22 13.03
C TYR A 425 -8.71 -1.05 12.52
N ILE A 426 -9.31 0.12 12.53
CA ILE A 426 -8.69 1.38 12.12
C ILE A 426 -8.73 2.33 13.30
N TYR A 427 -7.56 2.73 13.77
CA TYR A 427 -7.43 3.61 14.94
C TYR A 427 -8.22 3.10 16.15
N GLY A 428 -8.16 1.77 16.39
CA GLY A 428 -8.82 1.08 17.48
C GLY A 428 -10.32 0.86 17.33
N GLU A 429 -10.94 1.32 16.24
CA GLU A 429 -12.34 1.11 15.94
C GLU A 429 -12.54 0.07 14.84
N LYS A 430 -13.55 -0.80 15.00
CA LYS A 430 -13.82 -1.85 14.04
C LYS A 430 -14.41 -1.26 12.74
N ALA A 431 -13.63 -1.40 11.64
CA ALA A 431 -13.99 -0.93 10.31
C ALA A 431 -14.64 -2.01 9.44
N TYR A 432 -14.25 -3.27 9.67
CA TYR A 432 -14.79 -4.41 8.92
C TYR A 432 -15.03 -5.61 9.86
N ASP A 433 -16.08 -6.38 9.54
CA ASP A 433 -16.41 -7.64 10.20
C ASP A 433 -17.05 -8.59 9.19
N VAL A 434 -16.45 -9.74 8.95
CA VAL A 434 -16.92 -10.75 7.99
C VAL A 434 -18.36 -11.21 8.22
N ASN A 435 -18.84 -11.15 9.46
CA ASN A 435 -20.21 -11.56 9.83
C ASN A 435 -21.28 -10.50 9.47
N PHE A 436 -20.87 -9.26 9.16
CA PHE A 436 -21.76 -8.14 8.85
C PHE A 436 -21.63 -7.66 7.39
N LYS A 437 -21.31 -8.57 6.45
CA LYS A 437 -21.30 -8.27 5.01
C LYS A 437 -22.70 -7.89 4.53
N ASP A 438 -23.05 -6.61 4.61
CA ASP A 438 -24.32 -6.09 4.07
C ASP A 438 -24.11 -5.59 2.63
N TYR A 439 -24.03 -6.54 1.69
CA TYR A 439 -23.89 -6.25 0.26
C TYR A 439 -25.05 -5.39 -0.31
N LYS A 440 -26.16 -5.25 0.40
CA LYS A 440 -27.30 -4.44 -0.05
C LYS A 440 -27.08 -2.94 0.09
N LYS A 441 -26.17 -2.49 0.98
CA LYS A 441 -25.85 -1.06 1.13
C LYS A 441 -24.90 -0.51 0.08
N LEU A 442 -24.21 -1.38 -0.66
CA LEU A 442 -23.23 -0.98 -1.67
C LEU A 442 -23.88 -0.58 -3.01
N VAL A 443 -25.13 -0.91 -3.25
CA VAL A 443 -25.82 -0.76 -4.55
C VAL A 443 -26.97 0.27 -4.50
N SER A 444 -27.23 0.90 -3.36
CA SER A 444 -28.29 1.92 -3.19
C SER A 444 -27.72 3.36 -3.27
#